data_f2e4c5f8227124d17bf65eaf3ad3f9bc
#
_entry.id   f2e4c5f8227124d17bf65eaf3ad3f9bc
#
_cell.length_a   1.000
_cell.length_b   1.000
_cell.length_c   1.000
_cell.angle_alpha   90.00
_cell.angle_beta   90.00
_cell.angle_gamma   90.00
#
_symmetry.space_group_name_H-M   'P 1'
#
loop_
_entity.id
_entity.type
_entity.pdbx_description
1 polymer ?
#
loop_
_entity_poly.entity_id
_entity_poly.type
_entity_poly.pdbx_seq_one_letter_code
_entity_poly.pdbx_strand_id
1 'polypeptide(L)'
;MRKIILFSTLFFLVFPILAHEFWLQPDKFMHQPGEAINIRFWVGEDFDGSNWGGNRAKINRLHLYMNGIVDDLADQVSDEQGDSLQLSIHDEGTAMIAFNSTNSFIQLDAAKFNAYLKEDGLNNAADYRNTHNENDSAGKEFYQRSVKTLVQVGGKKSNISFLANLPIDIIPAINPYTLKNNDSLRVKILFNKRPLVKQLVNVWQRNNNQTTRHQYFTNNKAEVIFPVLTAGKWMVSTVKMNRLENDAKANWQSYWGSCTWGYQ
;
A
#
# COMPACT_ATOMS: atom_id res chain seq x y z
N MET A 1 37.01 49.21 -12.06
CA MET A 1 36.02 48.56 -11.18
C MET A 1 35.36 47.45 -11.97
N ARG A 2 35.76 46.16 -11.75
CA ARG A 2 35.18 44.99 -12.44
C ARG A 2 33.96 44.52 -11.64
N LYS A 3 32.76 44.57 -12.24
CA LYS A 3 31.54 44.02 -11.66
C LYS A 3 31.54 42.51 -11.85
N ILE A 4 31.66 41.77 -10.75
CA ILE A 4 31.47 40.31 -10.73
C ILE A 4 29.95 40.07 -10.71
N ILE A 5 29.41 39.51 -11.78
CA ILE A 5 28.02 39.04 -11.85
C ILE A 5 28.04 37.60 -11.32
N LEU A 6 27.51 37.42 -10.10
CA LEU A 6 27.30 36.10 -9.51
C LEU A 6 26.07 35.47 -10.19
N PHE A 7 26.31 34.48 -11.03
CA PHE A 7 25.25 33.66 -11.62
C PHE A 7 24.83 32.61 -10.54
N SER A 8 23.74 32.88 -9.84
CA SER A 8 23.14 31.91 -8.92
C SER A 8 22.42 30.86 -9.78
N THR A 9 23.05 29.69 -9.97
CA THR A 9 22.41 28.53 -10.56
C THR A 9 21.43 27.97 -9.55
N LEU A 10 20.14 28.26 -9.74
CA LEU A 10 19.05 27.65 -9.01
C LEU A 10 18.97 26.16 -9.43
N PHE A 11 19.53 25.28 -8.61
CA PHE A 11 19.43 23.84 -8.79
C PHE A 11 18.00 23.43 -8.45
N PHE A 12 17.16 23.28 -9.46
CA PHE A 12 15.87 22.61 -9.31
C PHE A 12 16.14 21.13 -8.99
N LEU A 13 16.09 20.76 -7.72
CA LEU A 13 15.96 19.37 -7.30
C LEU A 13 14.61 18.85 -7.83
N VAL A 14 14.63 18.31 -9.02
CA VAL A 14 13.53 17.48 -9.53
C VAL A 14 13.56 16.21 -8.71
N PHE A 15 12.80 16.17 -7.61
CA PHE A 15 12.51 14.90 -6.96
C PHE A 15 11.84 14.01 -8.00
N PRO A 16 12.34 12.80 -8.26
CA PRO A 16 11.63 11.84 -9.07
C PRO A 16 10.26 11.63 -8.40
N ILE A 17 9.18 11.81 -9.16
CA ILE A 17 7.86 11.35 -8.74
C ILE A 17 7.93 9.83 -8.91
N LEU A 18 8.53 9.16 -7.94
CA LEU A 18 8.52 7.72 -7.84
C LEU A 18 7.09 7.31 -7.44
N ALA A 19 6.68 6.20 -7.96
CA ALA A 19 5.42 5.58 -7.57
C ALA A 19 5.53 5.20 -6.09
N HIS A 20 4.86 5.97 -5.25
CA HIS A 20 4.97 5.82 -3.80
C HIS A 20 3.98 4.77 -3.30
N GLU A 21 4.45 3.97 -2.33
CA GLU A 21 3.58 3.08 -1.57
C GLU A 21 2.46 3.89 -0.90
N PHE A 22 1.34 3.21 -0.70
CA PHE A 22 0.22 3.76 0.07
C PHE A 22 -0.16 2.77 1.16
N TRP A 23 -0.31 3.26 2.38
CA TRP A 23 -0.69 2.40 3.50
C TRP A 23 -1.55 3.15 4.53
N LEU A 24 -2.27 2.37 5.33
CA LEU A 24 -2.91 2.87 6.53
C LEU A 24 -1.90 2.82 7.68
N GLN A 25 -1.66 3.96 8.32
CA GLN A 25 -0.72 4.11 9.42
C GLN A 25 -1.46 4.48 10.70
N PRO A 26 -1.76 3.51 11.57
CA PRO A 26 -2.24 3.84 12.92
C PRO A 26 -1.11 4.53 13.72
N ASP A 27 -1.49 5.33 14.70
CA ASP A 27 -0.57 5.96 15.65
C ASP A 27 0.25 4.92 16.40
N LYS A 28 -0.37 3.80 16.77
CA LYS A 28 0.28 2.57 17.22
C LYS A 28 -0.54 1.36 16.75
N PHE A 29 0.03 0.16 16.82
CA PHE A 29 -0.62 -1.06 16.35
C PHE A 29 -1.25 -1.89 17.46
N MET A 30 -0.93 -1.56 18.73
CA MET A 30 -1.45 -2.25 19.90
C MET A 30 -2.16 -1.26 20.81
N HIS A 31 -3.44 -1.49 21.08
CA HIS A 31 -4.33 -0.60 21.84
C HIS A 31 -4.99 -1.33 22.99
N GLN A 32 -5.43 -0.55 23.99
CA GLN A 32 -6.34 -1.05 25.02
C GLN A 32 -7.80 -0.91 24.54
N PRO A 33 -8.73 -1.75 25.04
CA PRO A 33 -10.14 -1.58 24.76
C PRO A 33 -10.63 -0.17 25.13
N GLY A 34 -11.39 0.48 24.21
CA GLY A 34 -11.90 1.83 24.38
C GLY A 34 -10.90 2.96 24.12
N GLU A 35 -9.64 2.64 23.88
CA GLU A 35 -8.64 3.65 23.51
C GLU A 35 -8.92 4.22 22.12
N ALA A 36 -8.67 5.53 21.95
CA ALA A 36 -8.77 6.18 20.65
C ALA A 36 -7.65 5.67 19.72
N ILE A 37 -8.02 5.33 18.49
CA ILE A 37 -7.15 4.87 17.42
C ILE A 37 -7.21 5.91 16.31
N ASN A 38 -6.07 6.52 15.97
CA ASN A 38 -5.96 7.45 14.86
C ASN A 38 -5.19 6.79 13.72
N ILE A 39 -5.83 6.66 12.56
CA ILE A 39 -5.25 6.02 11.37
C ILE A 39 -5.12 7.05 10.25
N ARG A 40 -3.89 7.32 9.86
CA ARG A 40 -3.57 8.20 8.73
C ARG A 40 -3.49 7.40 7.44
N PHE A 41 -3.88 8.06 6.36
CA PHE A 41 -3.71 7.56 4.99
C PHE A 41 -2.37 8.10 4.47
N TRP A 42 -1.35 7.25 4.39
CA TRP A 42 0.01 7.68 4.08
C TRP A 42 0.43 7.32 2.66
N VAL A 43 1.16 8.25 2.03
CA VAL A 43 1.81 8.08 0.73
C VAL A 43 3.29 8.34 0.92
N GLY A 44 4.15 7.41 0.52
CA GLY A 44 5.59 7.58 0.67
C GLY A 44 6.38 6.32 0.39
N GLU A 45 7.60 6.29 0.86
CA GLU A 45 8.54 5.18 0.71
C GLU A 45 9.23 4.92 2.06
N ASP A 46 9.73 3.71 2.30
CA ASP A 46 10.48 3.36 3.51
C ASP A 46 9.75 3.66 4.83
N PHE A 47 8.41 3.62 4.83
CA PHE A 47 7.58 4.09 5.94
C PHE A 47 7.78 5.58 6.30
N ASP A 48 8.34 6.34 5.39
CA ASP A 48 8.42 7.79 5.45
C ASP A 48 7.55 8.39 4.36
N GLY A 49 6.81 9.46 4.68
CA GLY A 49 5.87 10.02 3.73
C GLY A 49 5.00 11.13 4.32
N SER A 50 3.91 11.41 3.63
CA SER A 50 2.96 12.44 4.00
C SER A 50 1.52 11.92 3.94
N ASN A 51 0.60 12.67 4.55
CA ASN A 51 -0.82 12.39 4.44
C ASN A 51 -1.25 12.41 2.96
N TRP A 52 -2.10 11.46 2.61
CA TRP A 52 -2.76 11.41 1.32
C TRP A 52 -3.67 12.65 1.14
N GLY A 53 -3.50 13.37 0.03
CA GLY A 53 -4.33 14.52 -0.29
C GLY A 53 -5.74 14.18 -0.80
N GLY A 54 -6.25 12.97 -0.54
CA GLY A 54 -7.62 12.58 -0.83
C GLY A 54 -8.57 12.88 0.32
N ASN A 55 -9.85 12.62 0.09
CA ASN A 55 -10.94 12.85 1.04
C ASN A 55 -12.02 11.76 0.87
N ARG A 56 -13.16 11.91 1.55
CA ARG A 56 -14.30 10.98 1.50
C ARG A 56 -14.72 10.61 0.06
N ALA A 57 -14.75 11.57 -0.85
CA ALA A 57 -15.14 11.34 -2.26
C ALA A 57 -14.19 10.42 -3.03
N LYS A 58 -12.97 10.21 -2.53
CA LYS A 58 -11.99 9.28 -3.11
C LYS A 58 -12.05 7.89 -2.48
N ILE A 59 -12.91 7.64 -1.52
CA ILE A 59 -13.06 6.37 -0.83
C ILE A 59 -14.20 5.59 -1.47
N ASN A 60 -13.85 4.43 -2.07
CA ASN A 60 -14.84 3.47 -2.56
C ASN A 60 -15.28 2.51 -1.46
N ARG A 61 -14.37 2.16 -0.54
CA ARG A 61 -14.63 1.27 0.60
C ARG A 61 -13.69 1.61 1.76
N LEU A 62 -14.22 1.65 2.96
CA LEU A 62 -13.44 1.71 4.20
C LEU A 62 -14.20 0.91 5.27
N HIS A 63 -13.76 -0.31 5.51
CA HIS A 63 -14.45 -1.23 6.41
C HIS A 63 -13.56 -1.69 7.55
N LEU A 64 -14.16 -1.83 8.74
CA LEU A 64 -13.61 -2.54 9.88
C LEU A 64 -14.13 -3.98 9.88
N TYR A 65 -13.24 -4.94 10.08
CA TYR A 65 -13.53 -6.36 10.25
C TYR A 65 -13.04 -6.83 11.61
N MET A 66 -13.93 -7.26 12.46
CA MET A 66 -13.59 -7.76 13.78
C MET A 66 -14.66 -8.71 14.33
N ASN A 67 -14.27 -9.81 14.93
CA ASN A 67 -15.19 -10.77 15.60
C ASN A 67 -16.37 -11.25 14.73
N GLY A 68 -16.19 -11.32 13.40
CA GLY A 68 -17.24 -11.70 12.44
C GLY A 68 -18.17 -10.56 12.03
N ILE A 69 -17.96 -9.36 12.56
CA ILE A 69 -18.71 -8.13 12.21
C ILE A 69 -17.92 -7.37 11.16
N VAL A 70 -18.65 -6.69 10.27
CA VAL A 70 -18.11 -5.77 9.27
C VAL A 70 -18.87 -4.45 9.37
N ASP A 71 -18.15 -3.39 9.74
CA ASP A 71 -18.69 -2.04 9.83
C ASP A 71 -18.15 -1.16 8.71
N ASP A 72 -19.01 -0.34 8.12
CA ASP A 72 -18.61 0.69 7.14
C ASP A 72 -18.18 1.96 7.90
N LEU A 73 -16.92 2.35 7.68
CA LEU A 73 -16.30 3.52 8.30
C LEU A 73 -16.16 4.70 7.34
N ALA A 74 -16.67 4.60 6.12
CA ALA A 74 -16.39 5.61 5.09
C ALA A 74 -16.91 7.00 5.48
N ASP A 75 -18.03 7.07 6.17
CA ASP A 75 -18.63 8.33 6.62
C ASP A 75 -17.94 8.94 7.87
N GLN A 76 -16.95 8.23 8.45
CA GLN A 76 -16.10 8.78 9.51
C GLN A 76 -14.93 9.62 8.99
N VAL A 77 -14.70 9.60 7.66
CA VAL A 77 -13.73 10.46 6.99
C VAL A 77 -14.47 11.63 6.36
N SER A 78 -14.02 12.85 6.63
CA SER A 78 -14.64 14.07 6.13
C SER A 78 -14.31 14.35 4.65
N ASP A 79 -14.92 15.39 4.09
CA ASP A 79 -14.60 15.89 2.75
C ASP A 79 -13.35 16.77 2.70
N GLU A 80 -12.70 17.01 3.85
CA GLU A 80 -11.44 17.73 3.89
C GLU A 80 -10.27 16.89 3.37
N GLN A 81 -9.36 17.52 2.67
CA GLN A 81 -8.17 16.85 2.18
C GLN A 81 -7.20 16.52 3.33
N GLY A 82 -6.68 15.31 3.31
CA GLY A 82 -5.69 14.88 4.30
C GLY A 82 -6.28 14.51 5.66
N ASP A 83 -7.60 14.31 5.72
CA ASP A 83 -8.24 13.82 6.95
C ASP A 83 -7.74 12.42 7.34
N SER A 84 -7.97 12.05 8.60
CA SER A 84 -7.63 10.77 9.19
C SER A 84 -8.88 10.04 9.68
N LEU A 85 -8.80 8.72 9.74
CA LEU A 85 -9.84 7.91 10.38
C LEU A 85 -9.59 7.89 11.89
N GLN A 86 -10.59 8.28 12.66
CA GLN A 86 -10.59 8.18 14.13
C GLN A 86 -11.68 7.21 14.57
N LEU A 87 -11.32 6.24 15.39
CA LEU A 87 -12.26 5.26 15.94
C LEU A 87 -11.86 4.81 17.34
N SER A 88 -12.78 4.13 18.01
CA SER A 88 -12.53 3.48 19.28
C SER A 88 -13.14 2.08 19.25
N ILE A 89 -12.38 1.08 19.66
CA ILE A 89 -12.79 -0.34 19.67
C ILE A 89 -12.84 -0.81 21.13
N HIS A 90 -14.02 -1.20 21.59
CA HIS A 90 -14.24 -1.62 22.99
C HIS A 90 -14.04 -3.12 23.21
N ASP A 91 -14.21 -3.94 22.17
CA ASP A 91 -14.00 -5.37 22.24
C ASP A 91 -12.52 -5.72 22.11
N GLU A 92 -12.08 -6.76 22.84
CA GLU A 92 -10.75 -7.32 22.65
C GLU A 92 -10.68 -8.19 21.41
N GLY A 93 -9.57 -8.10 20.67
CA GLY A 93 -9.31 -8.93 19.51
C GLY A 93 -8.38 -8.27 18.50
N THR A 94 -8.17 -8.93 17.39
CA THR A 94 -7.48 -8.37 16.23
C THR A 94 -8.51 -7.77 15.30
N ALA A 95 -8.36 -6.49 14.98
CA ALA A 95 -9.17 -5.78 14.01
C ALA A 95 -8.39 -5.59 12.70
N MET A 96 -9.08 -5.65 11.57
CA MET A 96 -8.55 -5.33 10.25
C MET A 96 -9.36 -4.16 9.68
N ILE A 97 -8.67 -3.08 9.33
CA ILE A 97 -9.26 -1.96 8.59
C ILE A 97 -8.82 -2.12 7.13
N ALA A 98 -9.78 -2.16 6.22
CA ALA A 98 -9.56 -2.33 4.79
C ALA A 98 -10.11 -1.15 4.00
N PHE A 99 -9.26 -0.59 3.16
CA PHE A 99 -9.54 0.58 2.33
C PHE A 99 -9.39 0.26 0.85
N ASN A 100 -10.28 0.82 0.04
CA ASN A 100 -10.16 0.84 -1.40
C ASN A 100 -10.51 2.24 -1.92
N SER A 101 -9.63 2.81 -2.76
CA SER A 101 -9.89 4.12 -3.38
C SER A 101 -10.72 3.99 -4.65
N THR A 102 -11.31 5.11 -5.07
CA THR A 102 -11.72 5.30 -6.48
C THR A 102 -10.47 5.42 -7.37
N ASN A 103 -10.62 5.39 -8.69
CA ASN A 103 -9.53 5.64 -9.62
C ASN A 103 -9.04 7.09 -9.51
N SER A 104 -7.73 7.24 -9.57
CA SER A 104 -7.03 8.51 -9.82
C SER A 104 -6.29 8.40 -11.15
N PHE A 105 -5.91 9.54 -11.73
CA PHE A 105 -5.22 9.61 -13.02
C PHE A 105 -3.85 10.27 -12.85
N ILE A 106 -2.85 9.72 -13.55
CA ILE A 106 -1.53 10.32 -13.70
C ILE A 106 -1.03 10.16 -15.13
N GLN A 107 -0.27 11.13 -15.58
CA GLN A 107 0.50 11.05 -16.82
C GLN A 107 1.97 11.32 -16.48
N LEU A 108 2.83 10.42 -16.87
CA LEU A 108 4.28 10.53 -16.73
C LEU A 108 4.93 10.60 -18.11
N ASP A 109 6.01 11.36 -18.23
CA ASP A 109 6.85 11.29 -19.42
C ASP A 109 7.43 9.88 -19.61
N ALA A 110 7.88 9.57 -20.82
CA ALA A 110 8.33 8.23 -21.19
C ALA A 110 9.44 7.70 -20.27
N ALA A 111 10.43 8.53 -19.96
CA ALA A 111 11.57 8.12 -19.16
C ALA A 111 11.15 7.76 -17.72
N LYS A 112 10.31 8.60 -17.08
CA LYS A 112 9.80 8.36 -15.74
C LYS A 112 8.89 7.13 -15.70
N PHE A 113 8.01 6.99 -16.69
CA PHE A 113 7.11 5.83 -16.74
C PHE A 113 7.88 4.52 -16.91
N ASN A 114 8.89 4.47 -17.77
CA ASN A 114 9.72 3.28 -17.95
C ASN A 114 10.55 2.96 -16.69
N ALA A 115 11.07 3.97 -15.99
CA ALA A 115 11.77 3.78 -14.72
C ALA A 115 10.84 3.19 -13.65
N TYR A 116 9.65 3.73 -13.52
CA TYR A 116 8.59 3.22 -12.64
C TYR A 116 8.26 1.75 -12.94
N LEU A 117 8.01 1.39 -14.21
CA LEU A 117 7.70 0.01 -14.57
C LEU A 117 8.81 -0.96 -14.16
N LYS A 118 10.06 -0.55 -14.30
CA LYS A 118 11.23 -1.34 -13.91
C LYS A 118 11.34 -1.50 -12.40
N GLU A 119 11.16 -0.42 -11.65
CA GLU A 119 11.30 -0.38 -10.20
C GLU A 119 10.28 -1.28 -9.50
N ASP A 120 9.02 -1.24 -9.97
CA ASP A 120 7.93 -2.03 -9.41
C ASP A 120 7.75 -3.41 -10.06
N GLY A 121 8.71 -3.82 -10.90
CA GLY A 121 8.71 -5.14 -11.53
C GLY A 121 7.52 -5.39 -12.46
N LEU A 122 7.01 -4.33 -13.08
CA LEU A 122 5.86 -4.37 -14.00
C LEU A 122 6.29 -4.80 -15.42
N ASN A 123 6.99 -5.95 -15.47
CA ASN A 123 7.60 -6.47 -16.69
C ASN A 123 6.58 -6.64 -17.82
N ASN A 124 5.35 -7.07 -17.51
CA ASN A 124 4.30 -7.21 -18.52
C ASN A 124 3.99 -5.89 -19.25
N ALA A 125 4.03 -4.77 -18.54
CA ALA A 125 3.80 -3.46 -19.14
C ALA A 125 5.05 -2.96 -19.88
N ALA A 126 6.23 -3.19 -19.34
CA ALA A 126 7.50 -2.86 -19.98
C ALA A 126 7.67 -3.63 -21.31
N ASP A 127 7.41 -4.95 -21.32
CA ASP A 127 7.48 -5.79 -22.49
C ASP A 127 6.46 -5.40 -23.58
N TYR A 128 5.22 -5.05 -23.14
CA TYR A 128 4.19 -4.54 -24.06
C TYR A 128 4.65 -3.27 -24.76
N ARG A 129 5.16 -2.28 -23.99
CA ARG A 129 5.66 -1.01 -24.54
C ARG A 129 6.80 -1.21 -25.51
N ASN A 130 7.71 -2.10 -25.17
CA ASN A 130 8.86 -2.43 -26.06
C ASN A 130 8.39 -3.06 -27.37
N THR A 131 7.48 -4.02 -27.32
CA THR A 131 6.99 -4.73 -28.53
C THR A 131 6.08 -3.89 -29.42
N HIS A 132 5.46 -2.83 -28.83
CA HIS A 132 4.57 -1.91 -29.58
C HIS A 132 5.21 -0.56 -29.87
N ASN A 133 6.54 -0.40 -29.71
CA ASN A 133 7.27 0.85 -29.93
C ASN A 133 6.72 2.04 -29.13
N GLU A 134 6.26 1.81 -27.89
CA GLU A 134 5.72 2.84 -27.01
C GLU A 134 6.76 3.38 -26.00
N ASN A 135 8.02 2.95 -26.06
CA ASN A 135 9.04 3.32 -25.06
C ASN A 135 9.33 4.82 -25.01
N ASP A 136 9.13 5.54 -26.11
CA ASP A 136 9.30 6.99 -26.18
C ASP A 136 8.00 7.78 -25.96
N SER A 137 6.90 7.09 -25.68
CA SER A 137 5.59 7.68 -25.45
C SER A 137 5.32 7.88 -23.95
N ALA A 138 4.60 8.96 -23.60
CA ALA A 138 4.15 9.17 -22.24
C ALA A 138 3.23 8.04 -21.77
N GLY A 139 3.38 7.63 -20.51
CA GLY A 139 2.46 6.71 -19.86
C GLY A 139 1.27 7.47 -19.26
N LYS A 140 0.06 7.05 -19.62
CA LYS A 140 -1.20 7.55 -19.04
C LYS A 140 -1.86 6.44 -18.26
N GLU A 141 -2.09 6.67 -16.98
CA GLU A 141 -2.48 5.62 -16.05
C GLU A 141 -3.63 6.06 -15.17
N PHE A 142 -4.65 5.19 -15.07
CA PHE A 142 -5.52 5.16 -13.92
C PHE A 142 -4.89 4.29 -12.85
N TYR A 143 -4.95 4.71 -11.59
CA TYR A 143 -4.47 3.92 -10.48
C TYR A 143 -5.50 3.86 -9.34
N GLN A 144 -5.54 2.72 -8.68
CA GLN A 144 -6.43 2.42 -7.56
C GLN A 144 -5.65 1.78 -6.42
N ARG A 145 -6.01 2.12 -5.19
CA ARG A 145 -5.36 1.63 -3.97
C ARG A 145 -6.25 0.63 -3.23
N SER A 146 -5.66 -0.45 -2.74
CA SER A 146 -6.32 -1.56 -2.06
C SER A 146 -5.47 -1.93 -0.84
N VAL A 147 -5.73 -1.35 0.31
CA VAL A 147 -4.82 -1.44 1.45
C VAL A 147 -5.51 -1.88 2.73
N LYS A 148 -4.74 -2.52 3.60
CA LYS A 148 -5.20 -3.00 4.91
C LYS A 148 -4.21 -2.64 6.00
N THR A 149 -4.73 -2.42 7.20
CA THR A 149 -3.94 -2.41 8.42
C THR A 149 -4.57 -3.33 9.45
N LEU A 150 -3.73 -4.00 10.24
CA LEU A 150 -4.15 -4.82 11.35
C LEU A 150 -3.77 -4.10 12.64
N VAL A 151 -4.71 -4.03 13.58
CA VAL A 151 -4.47 -3.52 14.93
C VAL A 151 -4.91 -4.55 15.95
N GLN A 152 -4.15 -4.68 17.04
CA GLN A 152 -4.47 -5.54 18.16
C GLN A 152 -5.08 -4.72 19.29
N VAL A 153 -6.26 -5.10 19.76
CA VAL A 153 -6.93 -4.48 20.90
C VAL A 153 -6.95 -5.47 22.06
N GLY A 154 -6.40 -5.09 23.20
CA GLY A 154 -6.29 -5.95 24.38
C GLY A 154 -5.42 -7.19 24.17
N GLY A 155 -5.60 -8.18 25.04
CA GLY A 155 -4.78 -9.38 25.07
C GLY A 155 -5.27 -10.53 24.18
N LYS A 156 -6.54 -10.54 23.81
CA LYS A 156 -7.16 -11.63 23.05
C LYS A 156 -6.78 -11.56 21.57
N LYS A 157 -6.04 -12.55 21.07
CA LYS A 157 -5.65 -12.65 19.67
C LYS A 157 -6.71 -13.44 18.90
N SER A 158 -7.57 -12.71 18.19
CA SER A 158 -8.69 -13.32 17.44
C SER A 158 -8.20 -14.03 16.19
N ASN A 159 -8.86 -15.15 15.88
CA ASN A 159 -8.70 -15.82 14.60
C ASN A 159 -9.72 -15.20 13.64
N ILE A 160 -9.27 -14.28 12.79
CA ILE A 160 -10.14 -13.60 11.82
C ILE A 160 -9.75 -14.00 10.40
N SER A 161 -10.71 -13.91 9.48
CA SER A 161 -10.40 -13.96 8.06
C SER A 161 -9.78 -12.64 7.64
N PHE A 162 -8.58 -12.69 7.06
CA PHE A 162 -7.92 -11.51 6.49
C PHE A 162 -8.33 -11.24 5.04
N LEU A 163 -9.33 -11.95 4.53
CA LEU A 163 -9.91 -11.72 3.20
C LEU A 163 -10.86 -10.51 3.24
N ALA A 164 -10.54 -9.46 2.50
CA ALA A 164 -11.37 -8.26 2.40
C ALA A 164 -12.04 -8.08 1.02
N ASN A 165 -11.77 -8.99 0.08
CA ASN A 165 -12.26 -8.90 -1.31
C ASN A 165 -11.91 -7.57 -1.98
N LEU A 166 -10.72 -7.06 -1.74
CA LEU A 166 -10.17 -5.90 -2.45
C LEU A 166 -9.69 -6.31 -3.85
N PRO A 167 -9.56 -5.37 -4.81
CA PRO A 167 -8.94 -5.65 -6.12
C PRO A 167 -7.58 -6.33 -6.02
N ILE A 168 -6.64 -5.80 -5.23
CA ILE A 168 -5.49 -6.56 -4.72
C ILE A 168 -5.77 -6.88 -3.26
N ASP A 169 -5.71 -8.15 -2.91
CA ASP A 169 -5.96 -8.61 -1.55
C ASP A 169 -4.75 -9.40 -1.02
N ILE A 170 -4.07 -8.81 -0.03
CA ILE A 170 -2.88 -9.36 0.62
C ILE A 170 -3.34 -10.06 1.91
N ILE A 171 -3.23 -11.38 1.96
CA ILE A 171 -3.90 -12.20 2.98
C ILE A 171 -2.86 -12.95 3.81
N PRO A 172 -2.55 -12.51 5.05
CA PRO A 172 -1.80 -13.31 6.00
C PRO A 172 -2.50 -14.65 6.26
N ALA A 173 -1.75 -15.75 6.22
CA ALA A 173 -2.30 -17.10 6.46
C ALA A 173 -2.68 -17.33 7.93
N ILE A 174 -2.05 -16.61 8.84
CA ILE A 174 -2.30 -16.62 10.28
C ILE A 174 -2.24 -15.20 10.82
N ASN A 175 -2.79 -14.99 11.99
CA ASN A 175 -2.73 -13.70 12.66
C ASN A 175 -1.29 -13.33 13.03
N PRO A 176 -0.71 -12.26 12.50
CA PRO A 176 0.67 -11.86 12.78
C PRO A 176 0.96 -11.66 14.27
N TYR A 177 -0.03 -11.25 15.06
CA TYR A 177 0.12 -11.04 16.50
C TYR A 177 0.25 -12.37 17.31
N THR A 178 0.04 -13.53 16.67
CA THR A 178 0.28 -14.84 17.31
C THR A 178 1.69 -15.38 17.09
N LEU A 179 2.47 -14.74 16.21
CA LEU A 179 3.83 -15.16 15.88
C LEU A 179 4.79 -14.90 17.04
N LYS A 180 5.84 -15.72 17.08
CA LYS A 180 7.04 -15.53 17.89
C LYS A 180 8.17 -15.00 16.99
N ASN A 181 9.22 -14.50 17.61
CA ASN A 181 10.42 -14.09 16.86
C ASN A 181 10.96 -15.22 15.99
N ASN A 182 11.26 -14.89 14.74
CA ASN A 182 11.76 -15.79 13.71
C ASN A 182 10.76 -16.85 13.20
N ASP A 183 9.49 -16.79 13.62
CA ASP A 183 8.46 -17.56 12.92
C ASP A 183 8.32 -17.08 11.49
N SER A 184 7.91 -17.97 10.61
CA SER A 184 7.64 -17.61 9.22
C SER A 184 6.18 -17.25 9.03
N LEU A 185 5.93 -16.08 8.42
CA LEU A 185 4.61 -15.69 7.95
C LEU A 185 4.45 -16.04 6.46
N ARG A 186 3.38 -16.76 6.16
CA ARG A 186 2.92 -16.97 4.78
C ARG A 186 1.86 -15.93 4.46
N VAL A 187 2.00 -15.30 3.29
CA VAL A 187 1.04 -14.31 2.80
C VAL A 187 0.63 -14.71 1.40
N LYS A 188 -0.68 -14.75 1.14
CA LYS A 188 -1.26 -15.03 -0.17
C LYS A 188 -1.69 -13.73 -0.84
N ILE A 189 -1.45 -13.62 -2.14
CA ILE A 189 -1.82 -12.45 -2.94
C ILE A 189 -2.91 -12.84 -3.94
N LEU A 190 -4.03 -12.12 -3.90
CA LEU A 190 -5.09 -12.26 -4.89
C LEU A 190 -5.23 -10.98 -5.72
N PHE A 191 -5.58 -11.14 -6.98
CA PHE A 191 -6.05 -10.06 -7.84
C PHE A 191 -7.44 -10.40 -8.38
N ASN A 192 -8.42 -9.56 -8.08
CA ASN A 192 -9.82 -9.79 -8.40
C ASN A 192 -10.28 -11.21 -8.02
N LYS A 193 -9.98 -11.61 -6.78
CA LYS A 193 -10.27 -12.93 -6.15
C LYS A 193 -9.52 -14.11 -6.79
N ARG A 194 -8.62 -13.90 -7.77
CA ARG A 194 -7.83 -14.96 -8.41
C ARG A 194 -6.39 -14.94 -7.90
N PRO A 195 -5.72 -16.09 -7.75
CA PRO A 195 -4.32 -16.15 -7.37
C PRO A 195 -3.42 -15.32 -8.29
N LEU A 196 -2.59 -14.44 -7.72
CA LEU A 196 -1.62 -13.62 -8.44
C LEU A 196 -0.24 -14.26 -8.33
N VAL A 197 0.12 -15.07 -9.32
CA VAL A 197 1.39 -15.83 -9.34
C VAL A 197 2.50 -15.06 -10.05
N LYS A 198 3.77 -15.37 -9.70
CA LYS A 198 4.98 -14.75 -10.27
C LYS A 198 4.96 -13.22 -10.15
N GLN A 199 4.29 -12.72 -9.13
CA GLN A 199 4.17 -11.29 -8.85
C GLN A 199 5.26 -10.85 -7.89
N LEU A 200 5.90 -9.71 -8.18
CA LEU A 200 6.83 -9.07 -7.26
C LEU A 200 6.06 -8.57 -6.03
N VAL A 201 6.60 -8.88 -4.86
CA VAL A 201 6.08 -8.48 -3.56
C VAL A 201 7.21 -7.88 -2.75
N ASN A 202 7.04 -6.67 -2.28
CA ASN A 202 7.95 -6.02 -1.33
C ASN A 202 7.52 -6.34 0.10
N VAL A 203 8.46 -6.75 0.92
CA VAL A 203 8.27 -6.94 2.36
C VAL A 203 9.16 -5.94 3.09
N TRP A 204 8.52 -5.03 3.79
CA TRP A 204 9.16 -3.93 4.49
C TRP A 204 9.09 -4.17 6.00
N GLN A 205 10.17 -3.87 6.69
CA GLN A 205 10.18 -3.79 8.14
C GLN A 205 10.83 -2.48 8.57
N ARG A 206 10.22 -1.77 9.51
CA ARG A 206 10.84 -0.62 10.18
C ARG A 206 10.92 -0.87 11.66
N ASN A 207 12.15 -0.89 12.17
CA ASN A 207 12.45 -1.03 13.59
C ASN A 207 13.55 -0.03 13.97
N ASN A 208 13.40 0.67 15.10
CA ASN A 208 14.37 1.67 15.58
C ASN A 208 14.82 2.67 14.50
N ASN A 209 13.88 3.19 13.71
CA ASN A 209 14.09 4.12 12.59
C ASN A 209 14.93 3.57 11.41
N GLN A 210 15.23 2.28 11.40
CA GLN A 210 15.85 1.62 10.26
C GLN A 210 14.79 0.85 9.49
N THR A 211 14.71 1.10 8.17
CA THR A 211 13.82 0.37 7.26
C THR A 211 14.65 -0.61 6.45
N THR A 212 14.15 -1.83 6.34
CA THR A 212 14.67 -2.86 5.42
C THR A 212 13.58 -3.27 4.47
N ARG A 213 13.93 -3.51 3.20
CA ARG A 213 13.06 -4.02 2.16
C ARG A 213 13.64 -5.31 1.58
N HIS A 214 12.82 -6.35 1.54
CA HIS A 214 13.14 -7.59 0.85
C HIS A 214 12.11 -7.83 -0.26
N GLN A 215 12.58 -8.30 -1.41
CA GLN A 215 11.76 -8.58 -2.57
C GLN A 215 11.57 -10.09 -2.73
N TYR A 216 10.34 -10.51 -2.95
CA TYR A 216 9.94 -11.89 -3.17
C TYR A 216 9.08 -11.97 -4.42
N PHE A 217 9.04 -13.16 -5.03
CA PHE A 217 8.07 -13.46 -6.08
C PHE A 217 7.07 -14.48 -5.56
N THR A 218 5.79 -14.25 -5.81
CA THR A 218 4.77 -15.23 -5.46
C THR A 218 4.99 -16.55 -6.21
N ASN A 219 4.83 -17.65 -5.48
CA ASN A 219 4.92 -19.01 -6.02
C ASN A 219 3.65 -19.39 -6.83
N ASN A 220 3.56 -20.64 -7.29
CA ASN A 220 2.42 -21.16 -8.06
C ASN A 220 1.10 -21.22 -7.26
N LYS A 221 1.14 -21.02 -5.93
CA LYS A 221 -0.04 -20.86 -5.06
C LYS A 221 -0.37 -19.40 -4.77
N ALA A 222 0.34 -18.46 -5.42
CA ALA A 222 0.30 -17.03 -5.17
C ALA A 222 0.72 -16.65 -3.74
N GLU A 223 1.72 -17.30 -3.19
CA GLU A 223 2.17 -17.12 -1.82
C GLU A 223 3.64 -16.66 -1.77
N VAL A 224 3.95 -15.85 -0.79
CA VAL A 224 5.31 -15.55 -0.31
C VAL A 224 5.45 -16.00 1.14
N ILE A 225 6.64 -16.37 1.57
CA ILE A 225 6.95 -16.80 2.94
C ILE A 225 8.23 -16.10 3.37
N PHE A 226 8.19 -15.46 4.53
CA PHE A 226 9.33 -14.73 5.07
C PHE A 226 9.36 -14.80 6.59
N PRO A 227 10.55 -14.71 7.22
CA PRO A 227 10.68 -14.67 8.68
C PRO A 227 10.17 -13.32 9.22
N VAL A 228 9.57 -13.33 10.41
CA VAL A 228 9.06 -12.13 11.08
C VAL A 228 9.76 -11.95 12.43
N LEU A 229 10.28 -10.76 12.67
CA LEU A 229 10.64 -10.29 14.01
C LEU A 229 9.41 -9.64 14.64
N THR A 230 9.09 -10.00 15.88
CA THR A 230 7.95 -9.42 16.61
C THR A 230 8.32 -8.07 17.22
N ALA A 231 8.84 -7.17 16.37
CA ALA A 231 9.29 -5.83 16.71
C ALA A 231 9.05 -4.85 15.56
N GLY A 232 8.84 -3.58 15.92
CA GLY A 232 8.59 -2.51 14.95
C GLY A 232 7.30 -2.70 14.16
N LYS A 233 7.29 -2.18 12.94
CA LYS A 233 6.15 -2.27 12.01
C LYS A 233 6.55 -2.92 10.69
N TRP A 234 5.58 -3.57 10.07
CA TRP A 234 5.72 -4.33 8.84
C TRP A 234 4.73 -3.86 7.79
N MET A 235 5.12 -3.97 6.54
CA MET A 235 4.25 -3.82 5.39
C MET A 235 4.61 -4.85 4.33
N VAL A 236 3.58 -5.48 3.76
CA VAL A 236 3.69 -6.23 2.51
C VAL A 236 3.00 -5.41 1.43
N SER A 237 3.68 -5.17 0.32
CA SER A 237 3.12 -4.39 -0.78
C SER A 237 3.39 -5.02 -2.14
N THR A 238 2.54 -4.71 -3.10
CA THR A 238 2.64 -5.14 -4.50
C THR A 238 1.80 -4.26 -5.40
N VAL A 239 2.18 -4.17 -6.67
CA VAL A 239 1.41 -3.48 -7.69
C VAL A 239 1.18 -4.36 -8.90
N LYS A 240 -0.04 -4.36 -9.44
CA LYS A 240 -0.42 -5.04 -10.68
C LYS A 240 -0.89 -4.02 -11.69
N MET A 241 -0.36 -4.08 -12.91
CA MET A 241 -0.76 -3.22 -14.01
C MET A 241 -1.32 -4.02 -15.18
N ASN A 242 -2.40 -3.48 -15.75
CA ASN A 242 -3.05 -4.02 -16.96
C ASN A 242 -3.12 -2.96 -18.05
N ARG A 243 -2.98 -3.38 -19.31
CA ARG A 243 -3.29 -2.53 -20.45
C ARG A 243 -4.78 -2.25 -20.49
N LEU A 244 -5.15 -1.01 -20.79
CA LEU A 244 -6.51 -0.62 -21.13
C LEU A 244 -6.65 -0.58 -22.65
N GLU A 245 -7.59 -1.36 -23.17
CA GLU A 245 -7.96 -1.34 -24.56
C GLU A 245 -9.11 -0.34 -24.75
N ASN A 246 -8.97 0.53 -25.76
CA ASN A 246 -10.00 1.48 -26.18
C ASN A 246 -10.44 2.51 -25.12
N ASP A 247 -9.61 2.84 -24.13
CA ASP A 247 -9.87 3.95 -23.22
C ASP A 247 -9.25 5.24 -23.78
N ALA A 248 -10.07 6.31 -23.88
CA ALA A 248 -9.64 7.56 -24.49
C ALA A 248 -8.70 8.39 -23.59
N LYS A 249 -8.67 8.11 -22.27
CA LYS A 249 -7.96 8.91 -21.29
C LYS A 249 -6.67 8.25 -20.80
N ALA A 250 -6.68 6.93 -20.61
CA ALA A 250 -5.55 6.20 -20.07
C ALA A 250 -5.22 4.95 -20.90
N ASN A 251 -3.92 4.60 -20.93
CA ASN A 251 -3.43 3.38 -21.58
C ASN A 251 -3.32 2.22 -20.59
N TRP A 252 -3.22 2.54 -19.29
CA TRP A 252 -2.92 1.60 -18.23
C TRP A 252 -3.83 1.77 -17.04
N GLN A 253 -4.09 0.65 -16.35
CA GLN A 253 -4.73 0.61 -15.05
C GLN A 253 -3.84 -0.14 -14.09
N SER A 254 -3.37 0.54 -13.05
CA SER A 254 -2.66 -0.12 -11.96
C SER A 254 -3.52 -0.27 -10.71
N TYR A 255 -3.18 -1.30 -9.94
CA TYR A 255 -3.78 -1.64 -8.66
C TYR A 255 -2.66 -1.80 -7.64
N TRP A 256 -2.66 -0.94 -6.64
CA TRP A 256 -1.67 -0.87 -5.58
C TRP A 256 -2.22 -1.52 -4.33
N GLY A 257 -1.53 -2.52 -3.81
CA GLY A 257 -1.93 -3.23 -2.62
C GLY A 257 -0.91 -3.11 -1.50
N SER A 258 -1.37 -2.91 -0.26
CA SER A 258 -0.54 -3.05 0.93
C SER A 258 -1.29 -3.67 2.11
N CYS A 259 -0.54 -4.26 3.03
CA CYS A 259 -1.05 -4.75 4.31
C CYS A 259 -0.02 -4.44 5.39
N THR A 260 -0.41 -3.67 6.41
CA THR A 260 0.46 -3.27 7.52
C THR A 260 0.04 -3.89 8.84
N TRP A 261 1.00 -4.11 9.72
CA TRP A 261 0.84 -4.47 11.14
C TRP A 261 2.08 -4.05 11.91
N GLY A 262 2.01 -4.09 13.23
CA GLY A 262 3.16 -3.76 14.08
C GLY A 262 3.02 -4.27 15.50
N TYR A 263 4.10 -4.20 16.26
CA TYR A 263 4.23 -4.77 17.61
C TYR A 263 4.50 -3.67 18.67
N GLN A 264 4.13 -2.44 18.38
CA GLN A 264 4.29 -1.28 19.26
C GLN A 264 3.08 -0.34 19.19
#